data_69bb466adfa664b67711525270588632
#
_entry.id   69bb466adfa664b67711525270588632
#
_cell.length_a   1.000
_cell.length_b   1.000
_cell.length_c   1.000
_cell.angle_alpha   90.00
_cell.angle_beta   90.00
_cell.angle_gamma   90.00
#
_symmetry.space_group_name_H-M   'P 1'
#
loop_
_entity.id
_entity.type
_entity.pdbx_description
1 polymer ?
#
loop_
_entity_poly.entity_id
_entity_poly.type
_entity_poly.pdbx_seq_one_letter_code
_entity_poly.pdbx_strand_id
1 'polypeptide(L)'
;MPCSDLVVHKRGCKHSGRFNSNQICCPKGDKEMPKLKTHRAAAKRYKVTGTGKITRRHAGIGHLLQHKSEGRKRKIFGDIAVSETHVDLVSKELPYKKYAR
;
A
#
# COMPACT_ATOMS: atom_id res chain seq x y z
N MET A 1 -2.74 40.50 -25.22
CA MET A 1 -4.15 40.12 -25.49
C MET A 1 -4.51 38.95 -24.57
N PRO A 2 -5.39 39.11 -23.60
CA PRO A 2 -5.74 38.05 -22.63
C PRO A 2 -6.71 37.10 -23.30
N CYS A 3 -6.42 35.80 -23.23
CA CYS A 3 -7.37 34.74 -23.57
C CYS A 3 -8.32 34.54 -22.39
N SER A 4 -9.38 35.33 -22.37
CA SER A 4 -10.58 35.08 -21.59
C SER A 4 -11.49 34.12 -22.37
N ASP A 5 -12.15 33.26 -21.63
CA ASP A 5 -13.25 32.37 -22.05
C ASP A 5 -12.89 31.08 -22.81
N LEU A 6 -12.63 30.05 -22.05
CA LEU A 6 -12.82 28.69 -22.51
C LEU A 6 -13.61 27.88 -21.48
N VAL A 7 -14.89 27.79 -21.82
CA VAL A 7 -15.90 26.93 -21.24
C VAL A 7 -15.34 25.52 -21.03
N VAL A 8 -15.37 25.06 -19.79
CA VAL A 8 -14.99 23.70 -19.39
C VAL A 8 -15.99 22.70 -19.95
N HIS A 9 -15.67 22.10 -21.07
CA HIS A 9 -16.41 20.93 -21.57
C HIS A 9 -15.89 19.67 -20.88
N LYS A 10 -16.57 19.28 -19.82
CA LYS A 10 -16.50 17.93 -19.23
C LYS A 10 -17.13 16.93 -20.22
N ARG A 11 -16.39 16.41 -21.17
CA ARG A 11 -16.73 15.14 -21.84
C ARG A 11 -15.49 14.60 -22.54
N GLY A 12 -15.17 13.33 -22.27
CA GLY A 12 -14.02 12.53 -22.64
C GLY A 12 -13.46 12.77 -24.04
N CYS A 13 -12.19 13.06 -24.13
CA CYS A 13 -11.42 12.97 -25.37
C CYS A 13 -11.38 11.52 -25.85
N LYS A 14 -12.28 11.15 -26.73
CA LYS A 14 -12.14 9.94 -27.55
C LYS A 14 -11.17 10.27 -28.69
N HIS A 15 -9.96 9.79 -28.60
CA HIS A 15 -8.97 9.91 -29.66
C HIS A 15 -9.25 8.85 -30.71
N SER A 16 -9.95 9.24 -31.77
CA SER A 16 -9.94 8.50 -33.03
C SER A 16 -9.31 9.40 -34.07
N GLY A 17 -8.12 9.04 -34.57
CA GLY A 17 -7.63 9.51 -35.85
C GLY A 17 -6.42 10.44 -35.81
N ARG A 18 -5.37 10.00 -36.51
CA ARG A 18 -4.20 10.69 -37.06
C ARG A 18 -3.48 11.71 -36.19
N PHE A 19 -2.30 11.33 -35.76
CA PHE A 19 -1.33 12.20 -35.15
C PHE A 19 -0.92 13.33 -36.11
N ASN A 20 -1.22 14.56 -35.72
CA ASN A 20 -0.66 15.75 -36.32
C ASN A 20 0.34 16.34 -35.34
N SER A 21 1.58 16.51 -35.78
CA SER A 21 2.75 16.88 -34.95
C SER A 21 2.70 18.26 -34.29
N ASN A 22 1.66 19.03 -34.49
CA ASN A 22 1.52 20.39 -33.94
C ASN A 22 0.37 20.58 -32.96
N GLN A 23 -0.23 19.49 -32.46
CA GLN A 23 -1.26 19.58 -31.44
C GLN A 23 -0.60 19.52 -30.05
N ILE A 24 -0.41 20.68 -29.45
CA ILE A 24 -0.06 20.82 -28.04
C ILE A 24 -1.22 20.22 -27.26
N CYS A 25 -1.00 19.02 -26.78
CA CYS A 25 -1.93 18.36 -25.86
C CYS A 25 -2.15 19.24 -24.64
N CYS A 26 -3.40 19.32 -24.24
CA CYS A 26 -3.91 20.01 -23.07
C CYS A 26 -2.92 20.01 -21.90
N PRO A 27 -2.76 21.12 -21.19
CA PRO A 27 -2.01 21.13 -19.93
C PRO A 27 -2.64 20.08 -19.04
N LYS A 28 -1.82 19.11 -18.64
CA LYS A 28 -2.21 18.07 -17.70
C LYS A 28 -2.68 18.79 -16.45
N GLY A 29 -3.98 18.70 -16.20
CA GLY A 29 -4.60 19.24 -15.01
C GLY A 29 -3.82 18.84 -13.79
N ASP A 30 -3.89 19.65 -12.77
CA ASP A 30 -3.27 19.53 -11.48
C ASP A 30 -3.17 18.06 -11.07
N LYS A 31 -1.95 17.63 -10.81
CA LYS A 31 -1.69 16.27 -10.34
C LYS A 31 -2.33 16.15 -8.96
N GLU A 32 -3.61 15.77 -8.93
CA GLU A 32 -4.22 15.34 -7.68
C GLU A 32 -3.35 14.24 -7.10
N MET A 33 -2.77 14.51 -5.94
CA MET A 33 -2.00 13.50 -5.21
C MET A 33 -2.95 12.37 -4.83
N PRO A 34 -2.81 11.18 -5.40
CA PRO A 34 -3.68 10.08 -5.07
C PRO A 34 -3.50 9.72 -3.59
N LYS A 35 -4.61 9.42 -2.91
CA LYS A 35 -4.58 8.95 -1.53
C LYS A 35 -3.72 7.70 -1.41
N LEU A 36 -2.78 7.70 -0.48
CA LEU A 36 -1.94 6.55 -0.18
C LEU A 36 -2.82 5.38 0.27
N LYS A 37 -2.70 4.24 -0.40
CA LYS A 37 -3.49 3.03 -0.09
C LYS A 37 -2.68 2.08 0.77
N THR A 38 -3.36 1.46 1.74
CA THR A 38 -2.76 0.41 2.58
C THR A 38 -2.45 -0.84 1.74
N HIS A 39 -1.26 -1.39 1.90
CA HIS A 39 -0.87 -2.65 1.28
C HIS A 39 -1.61 -3.81 1.94
N ARG A 40 -2.60 -4.39 1.24
CA ARG A 40 -3.50 -5.42 1.79
C ARG A 40 -2.77 -6.68 2.26
N ALA A 41 -1.72 -7.10 1.57
CA ALA A 41 -0.95 -8.28 1.95
C ALA A 41 -0.14 -8.06 3.24
N ALA A 42 0.41 -6.86 3.44
CA ALA A 42 1.07 -6.47 4.68
C ALA A 42 0.07 -6.42 5.85
N ALA A 43 -1.09 -5.81 5.65
CA ALA A 43 -2.14 -5.74 6.68
C ALA A 43 -2.60 -7.10 7.20
N LYS A 44 -2.54 -8.15 6.36
CA LYS A 44 -2.87 -9.55 6.77
C LYS A 44 -1.75 -10.23 7.57
N ARG A 45 -0.52 -9.77 7.47
CA ARG A 45 0.66 -10.39 8.08
C ARG A 45 1.16 -9.70 9.34
N TYR A 46 0.90 -8.42 9.46
CA TYR A 46 1.33 -7.61 10.59
C TYR A 46 0.15 -7.21 11.47
N LYS A 47 0.38 -7.18 12.77
CA LYS A 47 -0.58 -6.66 13.76
C LYS A 47 0.05 -5.47 14.46
N VAL A 48 -0.73 -4.45 14.72
CA VAL A 48 -0.31 -3.29 15.51
C VAL A 48 -0.93 -3.38 16.89
N THR A 49 -0.11 -3.38 17.92
CA THR A 49 -0.58 -3.38 19.31
C THR A 49 -1.11 -1.98 19.71
N GLY A 50 -1.89 -1.91 20.77
CA GLY A 50 -2.40 -0.63 21.28
C GLY A 50 -1.30 0.37 21.65
N THR A 51 -0.10 -0.11 21.99
CA THR A 51 1.09 0.70 22.26
C THR A 51 1.85 1.13 21.01
N GLY A 52 1.37 0.75 19.80
CA GLY A 52 2.01 1.10 18.54
C GLY A 52 3.12 0.16 18.07
N LYS A 53 3.45 -0.89 18.82
CA LYS A 53 4.43 -1.89 18.39
C LYS A 53 3.86 -2.77 17.30
N ILE A 54 4.66 -3.06 16.27
CA ILE A 54 4.28 -3.92 15.16
C ILE A 54 4.74 -5.35 15.47
N THR A 55 3.82 -6.30 15.41
CA THR A 55 4.09 -7.73 15.61
C THR A 55 3.76 -8.50 14.34
N ARG A 56 4.44 -9.63 14.16
CA ARG A 56 4.19 -10.56 13.05
C ARG A 56 4.20 -12.00 13.57
N ARG A 57 3.57 -12.89 12.83
CA ARG A 57 3.67 -14.33 13.11
C ARG A 57 5.07 -14.85 12.81
N HIS A 58 5.47 -15.87 13.58
CA HIS A 58 6.73 -16.57 13.34
C HIS A 58 6.69 -17.33 11.99
N ALA A 59 7.85 -17.46 11.34
CA ALA A 59 7.97 -18.31 10.17
C ALA A 59 7.89 -19.80 10.54
N GLY A 60 7.39 -20.64 9.63
CA GLY A 60 7.34 -22.09 9.83
C GLY A 60 6.16 -22.62 10.64
N ILE A 61 5.12 -21.80 10.85
CA ILE A 61 3.89 -22.18 11.58
C ILE A 61 2.84 -22.87 10.70
N GLY A 62 2.97 -22.77 9.37
CA GLY A 62 1.90 -23.05 8.43
C GLY A 62 1.56 -24.54 8.26
N HIS A 63 2.54 -25.44 8.17
CA HIS A 63 2.33 -26.87 7.91
C HIS A 63 3.55 -27.72 8.32
N LEU A 64 3.49 -29.05 8.12
CA LEU A 64 4.53 -30.00 8.52
C LEU A 64 4.80 -29.97 10.05
N LEU A 65 3.72 -29.89 10.82
CA LEU A 65 3.82 -29.82 12.28
C LEU A 65 4.19 -31.15 12.93
N GLN A 66 3.96 -32.27 12.24
CA GLN A 66 4.26 -33.63 12.77
C GLN A 66 5.76 -33.82 13.02
N HIS A 67 6.61 -33.32 12.13
CA HIS A 67 8.07 -33.43 12.24
C HIS A 67 8.71 -32.45 13.20
N LYS A 68 7.94 -31.52 13.77
CA LYS A 68 8.45 -30.53 14.71
C LYS A 68 8.24 -30.99 16.15
N SER A 69 9.31 -30.89 16.95
CA SER A 69 9.22 -31.18 18.37
C SER A 69 8.26 -30.22 19.10
N GLU A 70 7.65 -30.67 20.16
CA GLU A 70 6.73 -29.92 21.01
C GLU A 70 7.35 -28.57 21.48
N GLY A 71 8.59 -28.61 21.95
CA GLY A 71 9.30 -27.40 22.39
C GLY A 71 9.46 -26.35 21.26
N ARG A 72 9.74 -26.82 20.03
CA ARG A 72 9.82 -25.93 18.86
C ARG A 72 8.45 -25.36 18.50
N LYS A 73 7.40 -26.17 18.53
CA LYS A 73 6.02 -25.72 18.26
C LYS A 73 5.61 -24.60 19.22
N ARG A 74 5.84 -24.78 20.54
CA ARG A 74 5.52 -23.75 21.54
C ARG A 74 6.21 -22.41 21.28
N LYS A 75 7.48 -22.43 20.86
CA LYS A 75 8.23 -21.21 20.51
C LYS A 75 7.69 -20.51 19.25
N ILE A 76 7.20 -21.30 18.27
CA ILE A 76 6.74 -20.78 16.97
C ILE A 76 5.34 -20.17 17.07
N PHE A 77 4.50 -20.63 17.99
CA PHE A 77 3.12 -20.16 18.11
C PHE A 77 2.97 -18.72 18.62
N GLY A 78 4.02 -18.12 19.17
CA GLY A 78 4.01 -16.74 19.63
C GLY A 78 4.12 -15.71 18.50
N ASP A 79 3.55 -14.52 18.68
CA ASP A 79 3.78 -13.38 17.81
C ASP A 79 5.12 -12.71 18.21
N ILE A 80 5.93 -12.33 17.23
CA ILE A 80 7.23 -11.69 17.44
C ILE A 80 7.12 -10.22 17.09
N ALA A 81 7.74 -9.36 17.90
CA ALA A 81 7.92 -7.96 17.54
C ALA A 81 8.85 -7.83 16.32
N VAL A 82 8.52 -6.93 15.43
CA VAL A 82 9.33 -6.60 14.26
C VAL A 82 10.55 -5.82 14.73
N SER A 83 11.75 -6.13 14.21
CA SER A 83 12.98 -5.40 14.50
C SER A 83 12.86 -3.94 14.07
N GLU A 84 13.51 -3.04 14.78
CA GLU A 84 13.46 -1.59 14.54
C GLU A 84 13.85 -1.23 13.10
N THR A 85 14.81 -1.92 12.53
CA THR A 85 15.25 -1.73 11.13
C THR A 85 14.13 -1.93 10.09
N HIS A 86 13.15 -2.79 10.37
CA HIS A 86 12.04 -3.08 9.47
C HIS A 86 10.77 -2.30 9.80
N VAL A 87 10.68 -1.67 10.96
CA VAL A 87 9.49 -0.92 11.38
C VAL A 87 9.17 0.21 10.42
N ASP A 88 10.17 0.92 9.92
CA ASP A 88 9.98 2.03 8.98
C ASP A 88 9.42 1.57 7.64
N LEU A 89 9.89 0.44 7.13
CA LEU A 89 9.38 -0.14 5.88
C LEU A 89 7.92 -0.56 6.03
N VAL A 90 7.61 -1.27 7.11
CA VAL A 90 6.24 -1.73 7.38
C VAL A 90 5.29 -0.56 7.64
N SER A 91 5.74 0.51 8.29
CA SER A 91 4.90 1.69 8.52
C SER A 91 4.58 2.47 7.24
N LYS A 92 5.46 2.44 6.24
CA LYS A 92 5.17 3.00 4.90
C LYS A 92 4.11 2.18 4.16
N GLU A 93 4.13 0.86 4.32
CA GLU A 93 3.11 -0.03 3.73
C GLU A 93 1.76 0.07 4.44
N LEU A 94 1.75 0.41 5.74
CA LEU A 94 0.57 0.52 6.59
C LEU A 94 0.38 1.95 7.12
N PRO A 95 0.10 2.93 6.26
CA PRO A 95 -0.04 4.33 6.68
C PRO A 95 -1.17 4.53 7.69
N TYR A 96 -2.20 3.71 7.62
CA TYR A 96 -3.34 3.74 8.54
C TYR A 96 -3.25 2.56 9.53
N LYS A 97 -2.46 2.71 10.57
CA LYS A 97 -2.21 1.67 11.59
C LYS A 97 -3.47 1.11 12.28
N LYS A 98 -4.59 1.82 12.23
CA LYS A 98 -5.89 1.38 12.77
C LYS A 98 -6.45 0.09 12.13
N TYR A 99 -6.02 -0.26 10.94
CA TYR A 99 -6.59 -1.38 10.17
C TYR A 99 -5.69 -2.61 10.11
N ALA A 100 -4.56 -2.60 10.78
CA ALA A 100 -3.74 -3.81 10.95
C ALA A 100 -4.36 -4.64 12.07
N ARG A 101 -4.97 -5.77 11.70
CA ARG A 101 -5.54 -6.76 12.65
C ARG A 101 -4.45 -7.48 13.40
#